data_f6fca8e3327a5db24cf3d6cc0762516d
#
_entry.id   f6fca8e3327a5db24cf3d6cc0762516d
#
_cell.length_a   1.000
_cell.length_b   1.000
_cell.length_c   1.000
_cell.angle_alpha   90.00
_cell.angle_beta   90.00
_cell.angle_gamma   90.00
#
_symmetry.space_group_name_H-M   'P 1'
#
loop_
_entity.id
_entity.type
_entity.pdbx_description
1 polymer ?
#
loop_
_entity_poly.entity_id
_entity_poly.type
_entity_poly.pdbx_seq_one_letter_code
_entity_poly.pdbx_strand_id
1 'polypeptide(L)'
;MTPLRRSLLSLVLALALVLAAPVAAALAVSAADLPLRPPAEHVLDGAKVLSRAGNAEIEHQLEAFSAERVDARLITLTRLDYGLGLDSLANQLLERWSADPPAGSSPDPLLLLLIDTQTRATAITAQAPLDRQLPTELLQSTAATTMAQPLRSGDRYRQAAVDALQRLATVLQGGEDPGEPVIEETAAVVSNIPTREETSSSNAFTWVIVLLVVGTVVPMLTWWVFSR
;
A
#
# COMPACT_ATOMS: atom_id res chain seq x y z
N MET A 1 -52.13 -0.93 16.37
CA MET A 1 -50.72 -0.46 16.40
C MET A 1 -50.60 0.68 15.42
N THR A 2 -50.32 1.88 15.91
CA THR A 2 -50.27 3.11 15.08
C THR A 2 -49.10 3.02 14.08
N PRO A 3 -49.28 3.56 12.86
CA PRO A 3 -48.25 3.52 11.80
C PRO A 3 -46.87 4.07 12.26
N LEU A 4 -46.88 5.02 13.20
CA LEU A 4 -45.68 5.61 13.79
C LEU A 4 -44.82 4.58 14.55
N ARG A 5 -45.44 3.62 15.26
CA ARG A 5 -44.70 2.57 15.99
C ARG A 5 -44.00 1.57 15.04
N ARG A 6 -44.63 1.30 13.88
CA ARG A 6 -44.06 0.41 12.87
C ARG A 6 -42.81 1.05 12.19
N SER A 7 -42.88 2.35 11.88
CA SER A 7 -41.74 3.05 11.30
C SER A 7 -40.57 3.24 12.28
N LEU A 8 -40.86 3.45 13.57
CA LEU A 8 -39.82 3.49 14.60
C LEU A 8 -39.15 2.13 14.79
N LEU A 9 -39.92 1.04 14.78
CA LEU A 9 -39.38 -0.32 14.91
C LEU A 9 -38.49 -0.70 13.70
N SER A 10 -38.92 -0.33 12.48
CA SER A 10 -38.12 -0.59 11.28
C SER A 10 -36.84 0.24 11.24
N LEU A 11 -36.84 1.48 11.74
CA LEU A 11 -35.68 2.33 11.84
C LEU A 11 -34.66 1.76 12.84
N VAL A 12 -35.14 1.33 14.01
CA VAL A 12 -34.30 0.71 15.05
C VAL A 12 -33.70 -0.62 14.57
N LEU A 13 -34.50 -1.43 13.85
CA LEU A 13 -34.03 -2.69 13.28
C LEU A 13 -32.98 -2.46 12.19
N ALA A 14 -33.17 -1.46 11.32
CA ALA A 14 -32.20 -1.09 10.29
C ALA A 14 -30.89 -0.57 10.91
N LEU A 15 -30.98 0.24 11.97
CA LEU A 15 -29.81 0.74 12.68
C LEU A 15 -29.06 -0.40 13.40
N ALA A 16 -29.80 -1.32 14.01
CA ALA A 16 -29.20 -2.50 14.65
C ALA A 16 -28.51 -3.42 13.64
N LEU A 17 -29.07 -3.55 12.42
CA LEU A 17 -28.45 -4.35 11.34
C LEU A 17 -27.15 -3.73 10.84
N VAL A 18 -27.08 -2.40 10.74
CA VAL A 18 -25.86 -1.67 10.37
C VAL A 18 -24.78 -1.78 11.45
N LEU A 19 -25.17 -1.73 12.73
CA LEU A 19 -24.23 -1.89 13.86
C LEU A 19 -23.77 -3.35 14.06
N ALA A 20 -24.53 -4.33 13.57
CA ALA A 20 -24.18 -5.74 13.62
C ALA A 20 -23.36 -6.22 12.40
N ALA A 21 -23.07 -5.33 11.43
CA ALA A 21 -22.20 -5.67 10.35
C ALA A 21 -20.83 -6.07 10.91
N PRO A 22 -20.28 -7.25 10.58
CA PRO A 22 -18.96 -7.65 11.07
C PRO A 22 -17.95 -6.64 10.52
N VAL A 23 -17.38 -5.82 11.40
CA VAL A 23 -16.20 -5.04 11.08
C VAL A 23 -15.12 -6.09 10.84
N ALA A 24 -14.76 -6.34 9.59
CA ALA A 24 -13.63 -7.17 9.26
C ALA A 24 -12.43 -6.56 9.99
N ALA A 25 -12.02 -7.19 11.08
CA ALA A 25 -10.83 -6.78 11.81
C ALA A 25 -9.66 -6.90 10.81
N ALA A 26 -9.10 -5.77 10.41
CA ALA A 26 -7.85 -5.77 9.69
C ALA A 26 -6.78 -6.30 10.65
N LEU A 27 -6.57 -7.62 10.61
CA LEU A 27 -5.56 -8.27 11.43
C LEU A 27 -4.21 -7.69 11.04
N ALA A 28 -3.49 -7.17 12.01
CA ALA A 28 -2.12 -6.78 11.83
C ALA A 28 -1.28 -8.05 11.62
N VAL A 29 -0.30 -7.97 10.76
CA VAL A 29 0.53 -9.13 10.36
C VAL A 29 1.81 -9.14 11.17
N SER A 30 2.09 -10.27 11.77
CA SER A 30 3.35 -10.59 12.43
C SER A 30 4.12 -11.66 11.65
N ALA A 31 5.37 -11.92 12.02
CA ALA A 31 6.13 -13.00 11.42
C ALA A 31 5.46 -14.38 11.59
N ALA A 32 4.66 -14.58 12.66
CA ALA A 32 3.97 -15.85 12.92
C ALA A 32 2.81 -16.11 11.95
N ASP A 33 2.22 -15.06 11.37
CA ASP A 33 1.09 -15.16 10.44
C ASP A 33 1.54 -15.52 9.02
N LEU A 34 2.83 -15.38 8.74
CA LEU A 34 3.43 -15.73 7.47
C LEU A 34 3.85 -17.20 7.43
N PRO A 35 3.91 -17.82 6.24
CA PRO A 35 4.29 -19.22 6.09
C PRO A 35 5.59 -19.55 6.82
N LEU A 36 5.67 -20.73 7.43
CA LEU A 36 6.88 -21.20 8.13
C LEU A 36 8.04 -21.46 7.16
N ARG A 37 7.71 -21.83 5.91
CA ARG A 37 8.66 -22.07 4.82
C ARG A 37 8.34 -21.17 3.65
N PRO A 38 9.33 -20.89 2.77
CA PRO A 38 9.06 -20.18 1.53
C PRO A 38 7.94 -20.88 0.75
N PRO A 39 6.87 -20.17 0.33
CA PRO A 39 5.85 -20.76 -0.54
C PRO A 39 6.43 -21.12 -1.92
N ALA A 40 5.71 -21.90 -2.71
CA ALA A 40 6.15 -22.25 -4.07
C ALA A 40 6.16 -21.03 -5.00
N GLU A 41 5.22 -20.11 -4.79
CA GLU A 41 5.12 -18.86 -5.53
C GLU A 41 6.13 -17.83 -4.95
N HIS A 42 6.75 -17.04 -5.82
CA HIS A 42 7.70 -16.00 -5.40
C HIS A 42 7.00 -14.73 -4.92
N VAL A 43 5.72 -14.53 -5.32
CA VAL A 43 4.91 -13.41 -4.90
C VAL A 43 3.90 -13.84 -3.84
N LEU A 44 4.02 -13.27 -2.64
CA LEU A 44 3.04 -13.41 -1.56
C LEU A 44 2.27 -12.09 -1.40
N ASP A 45 1.18 -11.92 -2.19
CA ASP A 45 0.34 -10.72 -2.14
C ASP A 45 -0.73 -10.81 -1.03
N GLY A 46 -0.29 -10.69 0.22
CA GLY A 46 -1.18 -10.70 1.40
C GLY A 46 -2.08 -9.47 1.49
N ALA A 47 -1.67 -8.36 0.92
CA ALA A 47 -2.46 -7.13 0.88
C ALA A 47 -3.47 -7.09 -0.29
N LYS A 48 -3.35 -7.99 -1.27
CA LYS A 48 -4.20 -8.06 -2.47
C LYS A 48 -4.21 -6.75 -3.27
N VAL A 49 -3.04 -6.13 -3.39
CA VAL A 49 -2.86 -4.85 -4.10
C VAL A 49 -2.37 -5.02 -5.54
N LEU A 50 -1.97 -6.24 -5.92
CA LEU A 50 -1.53 -6.56 -7.25
C LEU A 50 -2.69 -7.08 -8.10
N SER A 51 -2.79 -6.60 -9.33
CA SER A 51 -3.69 -7.23 -10.31
C SER A 51 -3.14 -8.60 -10.71
N ARG A 52 -4.01 -9.49 -11.24
CA ARG A 52 -3.56 -10.80 -11.73
C ARG A 52 -2.43 -10.69 -12.77
N ALA A 53 -2.52 -9.73 -13.68
CA ALA A 53 -1.47 -9.49 -14.68
C ALA A 53 -0.18 -8.97 -14.04
N GLY A 54 -0.30 -8.04 -13.09
CA GLY A 54 0.87 -7.52 -12.36
C GLY A 54 1.56 -8.57 -11.51
N ASN A 55 0.78 -9.45 -10.86
CA ASN A 55 1.33 -10.58 -10.11
C ASN A 55 2.11 -11.53 -11.02
N ALA A 56 1.52 -11.94 -12.16
CA ALA A 56 2.20 -12.82 -13.13
C ALA A 56 3.47 -12.18 -13.72
N GLU A 57 3.46 -10.89 -13.98
CA GLU A 57 4.65 -10.17 -14.47
C GLU A 57 5.78 -10.15 -13.43
N ILE A 58 5.45 -9.84 -12.18
CA ILE A 58 6.43 -9.82 -11.09
C ILE A 58 6.95 -11.24 -10.81
N GLU A 59 6.06 -12.25 -10.78
CA GLU A 59 6.45 -13.65 -10.61
C GLU A 59 7.48 -14.06 -11.66
N HIS A 60 7.22 -13.77 -12.93
CA HIS A 60 8.17 -14.07 -14.02
C HIS A 60 9.51 -13.34 -13.86
N GLN A 61 9.51 -12.08 -13.37
CA GLN A 61 10.75 -11.36 -13.11
C GLN A 61 11.52 -11.97 -11.92
N LEU A 62 10.83 -12.37 -10.85
CA LEU A 62 11.44 -13.02 -9.69
C LEU A 62 12.02 -14.39 -10.06
N GLU A 63 11.31 -15.18 -10.87
CA GLU A 63 11.83 -16.46 -11.40
C GLU A 63 13.12 -16.27 -12.19
N ALA A 64 13.27 -15.16 -12.91
CA ALA A 64 14.48 -14.88 -13.68
C ALA A 64 15.74 -14.73 -12.81
N PHE A 65 15.61 -14.37 -11.51
CA PHE A 65 16.73 -14.31 -10.56
C PHE A 65 17.35 -15.69 -10.30
N SER A 66 16.63 -16.75 -10.53
CA SER A 66 17.16 -18.12 -10.42
C SER A 66 18.33 -18.39 -11.39
N ALA A 67 18.39 -17.68 -12.52
CA ALA A 67 19.51 -17.76 -13.46
C ALA A 67 20.83 -17.27 -12.81
N GLU A 68 20.71 -16.33 -11.88
CA GLU A 68 21.83 -15.77 -11.08
C GLU A 68 21.98 -16.53 -9.74
N ARG A 69 21.26 -17.64 -9.56
CA ARG A 69 21.26 -18.44 -8.34
C ARG A 69 20.78 -17.66 -7.11
N VAL A 70 19.75 -16.85 -7.28
CA VAL A 70 19.10 -16.08 -6.22
C VAL A 70 17.61 -16.45 -6.15
N ASP A 71 17.13 -16.80 -4.96
CA ASP A 71 15.71 -16.98 -4.67
C ASP A 71 15.11 -15.64 -4.24
N ALA A 72 14.64 -14.86 -5.21
CA ALA A 72 14.05 -13.55 -4.97
C ALA A 72 12.55 -13.67 -4.71
N ARG A 73 12.03 -12.95 -3.69
CA ARG A 73 10.61 -13.02 -3.29
C ARG A 73 10.06 -11.66 -2.94
N LEU A 74 8.80 -11.42 -3.33
CA LEU A 74 8.04 -10.22 -2.97
C LEU A 74 6.92 -10.57 -2.00
N ILE A 75 6.82 -9.80 -0.93
CA ILE A 75 5.76 -9.94 0.08
C ILE A 75 5.06 -8.60 0.25
N THR A 76 3.74 -8.56 0.03
CA THR A 76 2.92 -7.39 0.36
C THR A 76 2.11 -7.66 1.60
N LEU A 77 2.06 -6.68 2.49
CA LEU A 77 1.40 -6.77 3.79
C LEU A 77 0.39 -5.63 3.92
N THR A 78 -0.76 -5.91 4.53
CA THR A 78 -1.78 -4.87 4.76
C THR A 78 -1.36 -3.93 5.88
N ARG A 79 -0.86 -4.48 6.98
CA ARG A 79 -0.45 -3.74 8.17
C ARG A 79 0.42 -4.60 9.05
N LEU A 80 1.43 -4.00 9.67
CA LEU A 80 2.27 -4.66 10.68
C LEU A 80 1.66 -4.59 12.08
N ASP A 81 2.03 -5.54 12.93
CA ASP A 81 1.75 -5.46 14.36
C ASP A 81 2.40 -4.23 14.99
N TYR A 82 1.75 -3.73 16.03
CA TYR A 82 2.23 -2.53 16.73
C TYR A 82 3.63 -2.76 17.31
N GLY A 83 4.54 -1.86 16.98
CA GLY A 83 5.94 -1.92 17.44
C GLY A 83 6.86 -2.81 16.61
N LEU A 84 6.35 -3.52 15.59
CA LEU A 84 7.18 -4.29 14.67
C LEU A 84 7.59 -3.42 13.47
N GLY A 85 8.90 -3.25 13.27
CA GLY A 85 9.43 -2.58 12.08
C GLY A 85 9.46 -3.53 10.88
N LEU A 86 9.29 -2.99 9.66
CA LEU A 86 9.29 -3.78 8.43
C LEU A 86 10.64 -4.47 8.20
N ASP A 87 11.75 -3.78 8.50
CA ASP A 87 13.10 -4.36 8.43
C ASP A 87 13.29 -5.51 9.44
N SER A 88 12.72 -5.37 10.65
CA SER A 88 12.75 -6.45 11.64
C SER A 88 11.99 -7.67 11.17
N LEU A 89 10.81 -7.46 10.55
CA LEU A 89 10.03 -8.55 9.98
C LEU A 89 10.79 -9.22 8.84
N ALA A 90 11.40 -8.43 7.94
CA ALA A 90 12.18 -8.93 6.82
C ALA A 90 13.33 -9.82 7.29
N ASN A 91 14.08 -9.39 8.29
CA ASN A 91 15.19 -10.15 8.86
C ASN A 91 14.71 -11.43 9.58
N GLN A 92 13.63 -11.38 10.35
CA GLN A 92 13.04 -12.57 10.99
C GLN A 92 12.59 -13.61 9.96
N LEU A 93 12.00 -13.16 8.84
CA LEU A 93 11.62 -14.05 7.74
C LEU A 93 12.83 -14.65 7.06
N LEU A 94 13.86 -13.82 6.79
CA LEU A 94 15.09 -14.26 6.18
C LEU A 94 15.76 -15.37 7.02
N GLU A 95 15.91 -15.16 8.32
CA GLU A 95 16.46 -16.16 9.23
C GLU A 95 15.62 -17.44 9.24
N ARG A 96 14.30 -17.33 9.37
CA ARG A 96 13.42 -18.47 9.45
C ARG A 96 13.40 -19.30 8.18
N TRP A 97 13.34 -18.66 7.01
CA TRP A 97 13.28 -19.35 5.72
C TRP A 97 14.65 -19.89 5.29
N SER A 98 15.73 -19.31 5.82
CA SER A 98 17.09 -19.83 5.61
C SER A 98 17.41 -21.07 6.43
N ALA A 99 16.77 -21.21 7.60
CA ALA A 99 17.04 -22.31 8.52
C ALA A 99 16.50 -23.68 8.07
N ASP A 100 15.46 -23.69 7.23
CA ASP A 100 14.78 -24.92 6.80
C ASP A 100 14.61 -24.96 5.27
N PRO A 101 15.71 -25.13 4.53
CA PRO A 101 15.66 -25.22 3.06
C PRO A 101 14.95 -26.50 2.62
N PRO A 102 14.33 -26.51 1.41
CA PRO A 102 13.74 -27.72 0.87
C PRO A 102 14.75 -28.87 0.81
N ALA A 103 14.33 -30.06 1.25
CA ALA A 103 15.19 -31.24 1.32
C ALA A 103 15.74 -31.60 -0.07
N GLY A 104 17.07 -31.65 -0.19
CA GLY A 104 17.74 -32.14 -1.39
C GLY A 104 18.27 -31.08 -2.35
N SER A 105 18.16 -29.81 -2.04
CA SER A 105 18.74 -28.69 -2.80
C SER A 105 19.78 -27.97 -1.97
N SER A 106 20.89 -27.54 -2.57
CA SER A 106 21.64 -26.41 -2.02
C SER A 106 20.78 -25.17 -2.31
N PRO A 107 20.17 -24.54 -1.30
CA PRO A 107 19.24 -23.46 -1.57
C PRO A 107 20.00 -22.26 -2.13
N ASP A 108 19.45 -21.68 -3.17
CA ASP A 108 19.91 -20.38 -3.62
C ASP A 108 19.70 -19.35 -2.51
N PRO A 109 20.62 -18.38 -2.31
CA PRO A 109 20.46 -17.38 -1.27
C PRO A 109 19.21 -16.53 -1.48
N LEU A 110 18.49 -16.28 -0.38
CA LEU A 110 17.24 -15.54 -0.39
C LEU A 110 17.47 -14.03 -0.53
N LEU A 111 16.62 -13.40 -1.35
CA LEU A 111 16.45 -11.97 -1.48
C LEU A 111 14.97 -11.63 -1.24
N LEU A 112 14.66 -10.91 -0.15
CA LEU A 112 13.30 -10.60 0.23
C LEU A 112 13.00 -9.12 0.01
N LEU A 113 11.92 -8.83 -0.72
CA LEU A 113 11.36 -7.49 -0.90
C LEU A 113 10.03 -7.44 -0.16
N LEU A 114 9.84 -6.47 0.72
CA LEU A 114 8.63 -6.30 1.52
C LEU A 114 7.99 -4.93 1.27
N ILE A 115 6.66 -4.91 1.22
CA ILE A 115 5.86 -3.69 1.12
C ILE A 115 4.76 -3.71 2.18
N ASP A 116 4.75 -2.75 3.08
CA ASP A 116 3.61 -2.44 3.95
C ASP A 116 2.71 -1.43 3.25
N THR A 117 1.49 -1.83 2.93
CA THR A 117 0.57 -0.98 2.15
C THR A 117 -0.08 0.11 2.98
N GLN A 118 -0.17 -0.05 4.30
CA GLN A 118 -0.73 0.97 5.18
C GLN A 118 0.19 2.17 5.33
N THR A 119 1.46 1.92 5.59
CA THR A 119 2.46 2.98 5.82
C THR A 119 3.22 3.35 4.55
N ARG A 120 3.07 2.56 3.47
CA ARG A 120 3.86 2.64 2.23
C ARG A 120 5.35 2.46 2.49
N ALA A 121 5.67 1.78 3.58
CA ALA A 121 7.04 1.43 3.89
C ALA A 121 7.50 0.25 3.02
N THR A 122 8.77 0.24 2.72
CA THR A 122 9.44 -0.79 1.91
C THR A 122 10.71 -1.24 2.60
N ALA A 123 11.02 -2.51 2.51
CA ALA A 123 12.25 -3.09 3.01
C ALA A 123 12.79 -4.11 2.03
N ILE A 124 14.10 -4.18 1.88
CA ILE A 124 14.78 -5.22 1.12
C ILE A 124 15.89 -5.79 2.01
N THR A 125 15.94 -7.11 2.11
CA THR A 125 16.98 -7.83 2.83
C THR A 125 17.47 -9.03 2.02
N ALA A 126 18.72 -9.37 2.15
CA ALA A 126 19.35 -10.48 1.45
C ALA A 126 20.19 -11.34 2.39
N GLN A 127 20.39 -12.61 2.04
CA GLN A 127 21.34 -13.47 2.75
C GLN A 127 22.79 -13.06 2.50
N ALA A 128 23.63 -13.28 3.51
CA ALA A 128 25.05 -12.93 3.50
C ALA A 128 25.86 -13.31 2.23
N PRO A 129 25.60 -14.43 1.53
CA PRO A 129 26.31 -14.71 0.28
C PRO A 129 26.12 -13.66 -0.81
N LEU A 130 25.00 -12.88 -0.76
CA LEU A 130 24.70 -11.82 -1.73
C LEU A 130 25.35 -10.48 -1.41
N ASP A 131 25.88 -10.29 -0.23
CA ASP A 131 26.46 -8.99 0.23
C ASP A 131 27.53 -8.43 -0.71
N ARG A 132 28.24 -9.31 -1.42
CA ARG A 132 29.29 -8.90 -2.38
C ARG A 132 28.71 -8.36 -3.69
N GLN A 133 27.54 -8.86 -4.09
CA GLN A 133 26.89 -8.48 -5.35
C GLN A 133 25.84 -7.40 -5.09
N LEU A 134 25.13 -7.50 -3.96
CA LEU A 134 24.09 -6.58 -3.52
C LEU A 134 24.47 -5.98 -2.16
N PRO A 135 25.33 -4.96 -2.10
CA PRO A 135 25.69 -4.31 -0.84
C PRO A 135 24.46 -3.76 -0.11
N THR A 136 24.54 -3.72 1.21
CA THR A 136 23.44 -3.23 2.07
C THR A 136 22.98 -1.83 1.67
N GLU A 137 23.89 -0.96 1.27
CA GLU A 137 23.59 0.41 0.83
C GLU A 137 22.72 0.42 -0.44
N LEU A 138 22.99 -0.49 -1.38
CA LEU A 138 22.18 -0.65 -2.58
C LEU A 138 20.76 -1.14 -2.24
N LEU A 139 20.65 -2.13 -1.35
CA LEU A 139 19.35 -2.65 -0.91
C LEU A 139 18.52 -1.56 -0.20
N GLN A 140 19.15 -0.82 0.71
CA GLN A 140 18.50 0.29 1.42
C GLN A 140 18.09 1.41 0.47
N SER A 141 18.96 1.85 -0.43
CA SER A 141 18.66 2.88 -1.41
C SER A 141 17.54 2.41 -2.36
N THR A 142 17.58 1.16 -2.83
CA THR A 142 16.52 0.60 -3.67
C THR A 142 15.17 0.58 -2.95
N ALA A 143 15.15 0.19 -1.68
CA ALA A 143 13.92 0.22 -0.86
C ALA A 143 13.45 1.67 -0.66
N ALA A 144 14.29 2.54 -0.11
CA ALA A 144 13.90 3.87 0.34
C ALA A 144 13.57 4.85 -0.79
N THR A 145 14.12 4.64 -2.00
CA THR A 145 13.93 5.52 -3.16
C THR A 145 13.19 4.82 -4.29
N THR A 146 13.76 3.78 -4.90
CA THR A 146 13.22 3.13 -6.10
C THR A 146 11.84 2.53 -5.85
N MET A 147 11.65 1.79 -4.74
CA MET A 147 10.33 1.25 -4.39
C MET A 147 9.40 2.31 -3.80
N ALA A 148 9.90 3.14 -2.90
CA ALA A 148 9.05 4.06 -2.15
C ALA A 148 8.48 5.19 -3.02
N GLN A 149 9.17 5.63 -4.06
CA GLN A 149 8.71 6.71 -4.92
C GLN A 149 7.39 6.41 -5.66
N PRO A 150 7.24 5.30 -6.38
CA PRO A 150 5.96 4.95 -7.02
C PRO A 150 4.81 4.79 -6.02
N LEU A 151 5.10 4.31 -4.80
CA LEU A 151 4.10 4.18 -3.74
C LEU A 151 3.62 5.54 -3.23
N ARG A 152 4.52 6.49 -3.03
CA ARG A 152 4.19 7.86 -2.57
C ARG A 152 3.45 8.65 -3.64
N SER A 153 3.76 8.44 -4.92
CA SER A 153 3.17 9.20 -6.02
C SER A 153 1.85 8.63 -6.55
N GLY A 154 1.29 7.56 -5.96
CA GLY A 154 -0.02 7.06 -6.38
C GLY A 154 -0.28 5.58 -6.16
N ASP A 155 0.25 4.98 -5.10
CA ASP A 155 0.01 3.58 -4.72
C ASP A 155 0.33 2.59 -5.87
N ARG A 156 1.38 2.87 -6.65
CA ARG A 156 1.78 2.08 -7.82
C ARG A 156 2.63 0.88 -7.42
N TYR A 157 2.01 -0.09 -6.70
CA TYR A 157 2.68 -1.27 -6.12
C TYR A 157 3.42 -2.11 -7.16
N ARG A 158 2.77 -2.39 -8.32
CA ARG A 158 3.42 -3.12 -9.42
C ARG A 158 4.68 -2.42 -9.90
N GLN A 159 4.61 -1.11 -10.13
CA GLN A 159 5.76 -0.36 -10.61
C GLN A 159 6.88 -0.35 -9.58
N ALA A 160 6.56 -0.15 -8.29
CA ALA A 160 7.54 -0.18 -7.21
C ALA A 160 8.33 -1.50 -7.19
N ALA A 161 7.64 -2.64 -7.36
CA ALA A 161 8.29 -3.94 -7.43
C ALA A 161 9.13 -4.10 -8.70
N VAL A 162 8.56 -3.79 -9.87
CA VAL A 162 9.26 -3.93 -11.17
C VAL A 162 10.51 -3.07 -11.23
N ASP A 163 10.44 -1.80 -10.84
CA ASP A 163 11.59 -0.89 -10.87
C ASP A 163 12.72 -1.37 -9.94
N ALA A 164 12.36 -1.87 -8.75
CA ALA A 164 13.34 -2.44 -7.81
C ALA A 164 13.99 -3.71 -8.38
N LEU A 165 13.19 -4.64 -8.90
CA LEU A 165 13.71 -5.88 -9.50
C LEU A 165 14.62 -5.59 -10.69
N GLN A 166 14.27 -4.64 -11.52
CA GLN A 166 15.07 -4.22 -12.66
C GLN A 166 16.45 -3.67 -12.22
N ARG A 167 16.46 -2.79 -11.19
CA ARG A 167 17.69 -2.23 -10.64
C ARG A 167 18.59 -3.33 -10.07
N LEU A 168 18.02 -4.21 -9.23
CA LEU A 168 18.75 -5.31 -8.59
C LEU A 168 19.26 -6.33 -9.62
N ALA A 169 18.44 -6.69 -10.62
CA ALA A 169 18.85 -7.59 -11.70
C ALA A 169 20.03 -7.04 -12.51
N THR A 170 20.02 -5.74 -12.82
CA THR A 170 21.13 -5.09 -13.53
C THR A 170 22.45 -5.26 -12.79
N VAL A 171 22.43 -5.03 -11.47
CA VAL A 171 23.65 -5.16 -10.65
C VAL A 171 24.07 -6.62 -10.49
N LEU A 172 23.14 -7.55 -10.30
CA LEU A 172 23.43 -8.99 -10.22
C LEU A 172 24.09 -9.52 -11.49
N GLN A 173 23.69 -9.03 -12.66
CA GLN A 173 24.29 -9.37 -13.96
C GLN A 173 25.63 -8.68 -14.21
N GLY A 174 26.17 -7.98 -13.19
CA GLY A 174 27.46 -7.29 -13.28
C GLY A 174 27.40 -5.93 -13.97
N GLY A 175 26.19 -5.39 -14.19
CA GLY A 175 26.00 -4.03 -14.69
C GLY A 175 26.27 -2.99 -13.59
N GLU A 176 26.48 -1.76 -14.02
CA GLU A 176 26.58 -0.61 -13.10
C GLU A 176 25.18 -0.30 -12.53
N ASP A 177 25.13 0.08 -11.24
CA ASP A 177 23.86 0.50 -10.61
C ASP A 177 23.25 1.67 -11.39
N PRO A 178 22.01 1.54 -11.91
CA PRO A 178 21.31 2.63 -12.59
C PRO A 178 21.12 3.88 -11.71
N GLY A 179 21.34 3.74 -10.40
CA GLY A 179 21.15 4.80 -9.44
C GLY A 179 19.70 4.98 -9.01
N GLU A 180 19.49 6.00 -8.21
CA GLU A 180 18.16 6.37 -7.75
C GLU A 180 17.34 6.96 -8.89
N PRO A 181 16.02 6.70 -8.93
CA PRO A 181 15.18 7.29 -9.94
C PRO A 181 15.27 8.82 -9.85
N VAL A 182 15.64 9.44 -10.96
CA VAL A 182 15.62 10.90 -11.05
C VAL A 182 14.17 11.32 -10.88
N ILE A 183 13.88 12.01 -9.79
CA ILE A 183 12.61 12.70 -9.63
C ILE A 183 12.68 13.85 -10.65
N GLU A 184 12.19 13.63 -11.87
CA GLU A 184 11.76 14.78 -12.64
C GLU A 184 10.75 15.48 -11.72
N GLU A 185 11.16 16.62 -11.17
CA GLU A 185 10.24 17.54 -10.51
C GLU A 185 9.14 17.78 -11.55
N THR A 186 8.10 16.97 -11.48
CA THR A 186 6.91 17.13 -12.31
C THR A 186 6.53 18.58 -12.07
N ALA A 187 6.73 19.40 -13.08
CA ALA A 187 6.51 20.84 -13.05
C ALA A 187 5.32 21.11 -12.16
N ALA A 188 5.55 21.86 -11.10
CA ALA A 188 4.65 21.99 -9.94
C ALA A 188 3.22 21.85 -10.42
N VAL A 189 2.54 20.78 -10.02
CA VAL A 189 1.14 20.57 -10.41
C VAL A 189 0.48 21.89 -10.10
N VAL A 190 0.07 22.60 -11.16
CA VAL A 190 -0.59 23.90 -11.04
C VAL A 190 -1.72 23.61 -10.07
N SER A 191 -1.51 24.03 -8.82
CA SER A 191 -2.45 23.75 -7.76
C SER A 191 -3.78 24.35 -8.19
N ASN A 192 -4.78 23.50 -8.42
CA ASN A 192 -6.15 23.94 -8.66
C ASN A 192 -6.78 24.53 -7.37
N ILE A 193 -5.97 24.73 -6.35
CA ILE A 193 -6.38 25.45 -5.14
C ILE A 193 -6.36 26.94 -5.49
N PRO A 194 -7.52 27.61 -5.56
CA PRO A 194 -7.58 29.03 -5.86
C PRO A 194 -6.74 29.80 -4.85
N THR A 195 -5.98 30.77 -5.32
CA THR A 195 -5.21 31.65 -4.44
C THR A 195 -6.16 32.46 -3.56
N ARG A 196 -5.63 33.03 -2.49
CA ARG A 196 -6.43 33.86 -1.57
C ARG A 196 -7.04 35.06 -2.28
N GLU A 197 -6.34 35.60 -3.28
CA GLU A 197 -6.82 36.67 -4.14
C GLU A 197 -7.96 36.24 -5.06
N GLU A 198 -7.85 35.07 -5.70
CA GLU A 198 -8.91 34.50 -6.53
C GLU A 198 -10.15 34.14 -5.70
N THR A 199 -9.95 33.65 -4.46
CA THR A 199 -11.05 33.35 -3.55
C THR A 199 -11.76 34.63 -3.09
N SER A 200 -11.02 35.72 -2.84
CA SER A 200 -11.60 37.01 -2.42
C SER A 200 -12.34 37.72 -3.55
N SER A 201 -11.94 37.52 -4.80
CA SER A 201 -12.59 38.06 -5.99
C SER A 201 -13.75 37.20 -6.52
N SER A 202 -13.89 35.97 -5.98
CA SER A 202 -14.97 35.05 -6.39
C SER A 202 -16.29 35.48 -5.74
N ASN A 203 -17.39 35.34 -6.49
CA ASN A 203 -18.75 35.54 -5.94
C ASN A 203 -19.19 34.43 -4.96
N ALA A 204 -18.27 33.53 -4.57
CA ALA A 204 -18.55 32.40 -3.68
C ALA A 204 -19.13 32.86 -2.32
N PHE A 205 -18.60 33.95 -1.75
CA PHE A 205 -19.11 34.51 -0.52
C PHE A 205 -20.57 35.00 -0.65
N THR A 206 -20.89 35.64 -1.77
CA THR A 206 -22.27 36.07 -2.07
C THR A 206 -23.23 34.88 -2.19
N TRP A 207 -22.80 33.80 -2.85
CA TRP A 207 -23.59 32.59 -2.98
C TRP A 207 -23.82 31.89 -1.64
N VAL A 208 -22.80 31.88 -0.76
CA VAL A 208 -22.95 31.31 0.60
C VAL A 208 -23.99 32.10 1.40
N ILE A 209 -23.98 33.44 1.33
CA ILE A 209 -24.98 34.28 2.02
C ILE A 209 -26.38 34.02 1.43
N VAL A 210 -26.51 33.96 0.10
CA VAL A 210 -27.80 33.67 -0.56
C VAL A 210 -28.34 32.30 -0.12
N LEU A 211 -27.52 31.26 -0.13
CA LEU A 211 -27.91 29.92 0.32
C LEU A 211 -28.31 29.90 1.81
N LEU A 212 -27.60 30.65 2.65
CA LEU A 212 -27.91 30.73 4.06
C LEU A 212 -29.26 31.45 4.30
N VAL A 213 -29.51 32.55 3.60
CA VAL A 213 -30.77 33.28 3.67
C VAL A 213 -31.92 32.41 3.14
N VAL A 214 -31.77 31.77 1.99
CA VAL A 214 -32.79 30.86 1.42
C VAL A 214 -33.01 29.69 2.38
N GLY A 215 -31.97 29.07 2.91
CA GLY A 215 -32.05 27.94 3.84
C GLY A 215 -32.77 28.25 5.16
N THR A 216 -32.76 29.55 5.60
CA THR A 216 -33.44 29.97 6.82
C THR A 216 -34.86 30.48 6.54
N VAL A 217 -35.03 31.26 5.48
CA VAL A 217 -36.32 31.93 5.18
C VAL A 217 -37.35 30.95 4.61
N VAL A 218 -36.95 30.00 3.77
CA VAL A 218 -37.87 29.02 3.14
C VAL A 218 -38.58 28.14 4.18
N PRO A 219 -37.92 27.51 5.15
CA PRO A 219 -38.58 26.74 6.20
C PRO A 219 -39.52 27.60 7.06
N MET A 220 -39.13 28.85 7.33
CA MET A 220 -39.92 29.75 8.15
C MET A 220 -41.20 30.19 7.43
N LEU A 221 -41.11 30.46 6.13
CA LEU A 221 -42.26 30.76 5.30
C LEU A 221 -43.21 29.54 5.10
N THR A 222 -42.63 28.36 4.88
CA THR A 222 -43.43 27.12 4.77
C THR A 222 -44.16 26.85 6.08
N TRP A 223 -43.49 26.98 7.23
CA TRP A 223 -44.17 26.81 8.51
C TRP A 223 -45.31 27.84 8.70
N TRP A 224 -45.10 29.12 8.38
CA TRP A 224 -46.09 30.16 8.50
C TRP A 224 -47.30 29.92 7.57
N VAL A 225 -47.08 29.45 6.33
CA VAL A 225 -48.16 29.15 5.37
C VAL A 225 -48.97 27.92 5.80
N PHE A 226 -48.32 26.88 6.33
CA PHE A 226 -48.99 25.65 6.72
C PHE A 226 -49.49 25.65 8.18
N SER A 227 -49.14 26.63 8.99
CA SER A 227 -49.63 26.78 10.37
C SER A 227 -50.88 27.66 10.50
N ARG A 228 -51.40 28.19 9.39
CA ARG A 228 -52.73 28.81 9.30
C ARG A 228 -53.76 27.79 8.85
#